data_7d6482eed3576bf544b219e654f318be
#
_entry.id   7d6482eed3576bf544b219e654f318be
#
_cell.length_a   1.000
_cell.length_b   1.000
_cell.length_c   1.000
_cell.angle_alpha   90.00
_cell.angle_beta   90.00
_cell.angle_gamma   90.00
#
_symmetry.space_group_name_H-M   'P 1'
#
loop_
_entity.id
_entity.type
_entity.pdbx_description
1 polymer ?
#
loop_
_entity_poly.entity_id
_entity_poly.type
_entity_poly.pdbx_seq_one_letter_code
_entity_poly.pdbx_strand_id
1 'polypeptide(L)'
;MKTSRRVAFPFAPLAALALFVAACGGAGPATPASASAPAGQTASGADPCGVPAKTKCPTEANALTGTGATFPAPIYTKWIDEYNKLTGVEINYQAVGSGGGIKAFTDRTADFGASDVPLTDDQIAAISGGFYTVPTVLGAVVPTYNIPSVTASLKLTPDALAGIYLEQIKKWNDPKITSENPGVALPDLAITTVHRSDGSGTTGVFTDYLSKVSPDWKAKVGSATSVNWPGGVGASGNAGVAGAVKQTPGSIGYVELIYAIQNRLGYGVVKNAAGRYVEASLDSTTKAADGVTLPNMGELKGQQAKISITNSANADAWPISTYTWILIPKDFSDAKKATAVVRYLWYGTHEGQGFAKDLGYAPLPSTAQKIAEELLRSVTAGGAKVIR
;
A
#
# COMPACT_ATOMS: atom_id res chain seq x y z
N MET A 1 -21.74 -50.29 -4.89
CA MET A 1 -21.91 -51.31 -3.81
C MET A 1 -20.85 -51.06 -2.75
N LYS A 2 -21.28 -51.13 -1.47
CA LYS A 2 -20.51 -51.00 -0.20
C LYS A 2 -20.24 -49.57 0.24
N THR A 3 -20.96 -48.96 1.06
CA THR A 3 -21.54 -49.12 2.44
C THR A 3 -20.79 -48.20 3.41
N SER A 4 -21.57 -47.27 3.91
CA SER A 4 -21.25 -46.30 4.97
C SER A 4 -20.97 -46.98 6.32
N ARG A 5 -20.15 -46.34 7.16
CA ARG A 5 -20.20 -46.52 8.62
C ARG A 5 -20.21 -45.18 9.33
N ARG A 6 -21.36 -44.87 9.91
CA ARG A 6 -21.54 -43.87 10.97
C ARG A 6 -21.12 -44.48 12.31
N VAL A 7 -20.37 -43.74 13.11
CA VAL A 7 -20.17 -44.09 14.53
C VAL A 7 -20.80 -42.95 15.34
N ALA A 8 -21.79 -43.32 16.14
CA ALA A 8 -22.44 -42.49 17.14
C ALA A 8 -21.85 -42.82 18.52
N PHE A 9 -21.66 -41.83 19.37
CA PHE A 9 -21.39 -41.96 20.80
C PHE A 9 -22.42 -41.20 21.62
N PRO A 10 -22.84 -41.72 22.77
CA PRO A 10 -24.05 -41.32 23.47
C PRO A 10 -23.82 -40.26 24.56
N PHE A 11 -24.89 -39.54 24.83
CA PHE A 11 -25.07 -38.60 25.94
C PHE A 11 -25.27 -39.37 27.26
N ALA A 12 -24.76 -38.83 28.38
CA ALA A 12 -25.27 -39.10 29.72
C ALA A 12 -25.24 -37.79 30.55
N PRO A 13 -26.30 -37.52 31.30
CA PRO A 13 -26.39 -36.32 32.17
C PRO A 13 -26.03 -36.66 33.61
N LEU A 14 -25.42 -35.73 34.35
CA LEU A 14 -25.29 -35.79 35.79
C LEU A 14 -25.92 -34.55 36.43
N ALA A 15 -26.92 -34.83 37.24
CA ALA A 15 -27.58 -33.91 38.17
C ALA A 15 -26.83 -33.88 39.50
N ALA A 16 -26.71 -32.74 40.16
CA ALA A 16 -26.35 -32.60 41.56
C ALA A 16 -27.03 -31.38 42.18
N LEU A 17 -27.70 -31.64 43.06
CA LEU A 17 -28.50 -31.41 44.26
C LEU A 17 -28.03 -30.17 45.07
N ALA A 18 -28.99 -29.28 45.37
CA ALA A 18 -28.88 -28.14 46.28
C ALA A 18 -29.04 -28.54 47.73
N LEU A 19 -28.32 -27.88 48.62
CA LEU A 19 -28.59 -27.90 50.06
C LEU A 19 -28.73 -26.48 50.59
N PHE A 20 -29.91 -26.17 51.11
CA PHE A 20 -30.25 -24.98 51.89
C PHE A 20 -29.79 -25.15 53.34
N VAL A 21 -29.24 -24.12 53.94
CA VAL A 21 -29.20 -23.91 55.39
C VAL A 21 -29.71 -22.53 55.71
N ALA A 22 -30.82 -22.49 56.43
CA ALA A 22 -31.42 -21.31 57.02
C ALA A 22 -30.94 -21.12 58.43
N ALA A 23 -30.63 -19.91 58.86
CA ALA A 23 -30.53 -19.52 60.25
C ALA A 23 -31.19 -18.17 60.46
N CYS A 24 -32.22 -18.15 61.27
CA CYS A 24 -32.94 -16.98 61.78
C CYS A 24 -32.20 -16.29 62.95
N GLY A 25 -32.37 -14.97 63.08
CA GLY A 25 -32.04 -14.28 64.30
C GLY A 25 -32.20 -12.76 64.28
N GLY A 26 -33.28 -12.21 64.84
CA GLY A 26 -33.29 -11.05 65.65
C GLY A 26 -33.54 -9.66 65.05
N ALA A 27 -34.73 -9.13 65.27
CA ALA A 27 -35.21 -7.80 64.93
C ALA A 27 -34.73 -6.71 65.90
N GLY A 28 -34.50 -5.49 65.38
CA GLY A 28 -34.47 -4.22 66.08
C GLY A 28 -34.58 -3.06 65.09
N PRO A 29 -35.48 -2.07 65.29
CA PRO A 29 -35.71 -1.01 64.34
C PRO A 29 -34.71 0.12 64.47
N ALA A 30 -34.02 0.48 63.45
CA ALA A 30 -33.21 1.68 63.33
C ALA A 30 -33.70 2.55 62.15
N THR A 31 -33.92 3.81 62.46
CA THR A 31 -34.30 4.93 61.61
C THR A 31 -33.46 5.05 60.32
N PRO A 32 -34.00 5.47 59.18
CA PRO A 32 -33.25 5.63 57.96
C PRO A 32 -32.41 6.90 58.00
N ALA A 33 -31.10 6.73 58.11
CA ALA A 33 -30.15 7.78 57.76
C ALA A 33 -30.07 7.87 56.24
N SER A 34 -30.38 9.04 55.72
CA SER A 34 -30.20 9.39 54.30
C SER A 34 -28.72 9.28 53.94
N ALA A 35 -28.31 8.16 53.42
CA ALA A 35 -26.98 8.01 52.79
C ALA A 35 -27.05 8.63 51.38
N SER A 36 -26.43 9.80 51.25
CA SER A 36 -26.09 10.36 49.93
C SER A 36 -25.26 9.30 49.17
N ALA A 37 -25.82 8.78 48.10
CA ALA A 37 -25.08 7.94 47.18
C ALA A 37 -23.84 8.69 46.66
N PRO A 38 -22.63 8.08 46.67
CA PRO A 38 -21.50 8.70 46.03
C PRO A 38 -21.84 8.90 44.57
N ALA A 39 -21.68 10.13 44.08
CA ALA A 39 -21.78 10.45 42.66
C ALA A 39 -20.94 9.43 41.89
N GLY A 40 -21.60 8.68 41.01
CA GLY A 40 -20.94 7.68 40.19
C GLY A 40 -19.77 8.32 39.47
N GLN A 41 -18.59 7.79 39.76
CA GLN A 41 -17.46 7.96 38.88
C GLN A 41 -17.93 7.39 37.53
N THR A 42 -18.30 8.28 36.61
CA THR A 42 -18.39 7.94 35.19
C THR A 42 -17.00 7.46 34.84
N ALA A 43 -16.85 6.15 34.66
CA ALA A 43 -15.71 5.59 33.97
C ALA A 43 -15.57 6.41 32.70
N SER A 44 -14.43 7.08 32.55
CA SER A 44 -14.05 7.74 31.31
C SER A 44 -13.98 6.65 30.25
N GLY A 45 -15.15 6.32 29.67
CA GLY A 45 -15.25 5.42 28.55
C GLY A 45 -14.45 6.03 27.41
N ALA A 46 -13.44 5.32 26.94
CA ALA A 46 -12.71 5.73 25.75
C ALA A 46 -13.74 6.02 24.66
N ASP A 47 -13.61 7.18 23.98
CA ASP A 47 -14.48 7.55 22.88
C ASP A 47 -14.46 6.42 21.83
N PRO A 48 -15.58 5.69 21.57
CA PRO A 48 -15.59 4.58 20.63
C PRO A 48 -15.29 5.04 19.19
N CYS A 49 -15.40 6.34 18.93
CA CYS A 49 -15.10 6.95 17.62
C CYS A 49 -13.72 7.61 17.57
N GLY A 50 -12.95 7.58 18.66
CA GLY A 50 -11.60 8.09 18.69
C GLY A 50 -10.60 7.26 17.87
N VAL A 51 -9.37 7.77 17.82
CA VAL A 51 -8.21 7.07 17.26
C VAL A 51 -7.19 6.84 18.35
N PRO A 52 -6.49 5.69 18.37
CA PRO A 52 -6.64 4.56 17.45
C PRO A 52 -8.01 3.86 17.58
N ALA A 53 -8.48 3.29 16.47
CA ALA A 53 -9.73 2.52 16.45
C ALA A 53 -9.56 1.23 17.26
N LYS A 54 -10.36 1.05 18.34
CA LYS A 54 -10.32 -0.16 19.18
C LYS A 54 -11.58 -1.02 19.04
N THR A 55 -12.64 -0.46 18.48
CA THR A 55 -13.94 -1.10 18.31
C THR A 55 -14.74 -0.33 17.27
N LYS A 56 -15.92 -0.84 16.93
CA LYS A 56 -16.87 -0.15 16.05
C LYS A 56 -17.27 1.20 16.64
N CYS A 57 -17.27 2.23 15.81
CA CYS A 57 -17.84 3.53 16.14
C CYS A 57 -19.32 3.56 15.69
N PRO A 58 -20.28 3.90 16.56
CA PRO A 58 -21.72 3.94 16.18
C PRO A 58 -22.03 4.93 15.06
N THR A 59 -21.20 5.96 14.88
CA THR A 59 -21.39 7.02 13.90
C THR A 59 -20.52 6.87 12.65
N GLU A 60 -19.76 5.77 12.49
CA GLU A 60 -19.03 5.51 11.25
C GLU A 60 -19.90 4.76 10.22
N ALA A 61 -19.57 4.91 8.93
CA ALA A 61 -20.20 4.14 7.87
C ALA A 61 -19.90 2.65 8.02
N ASN A 62 -20.86 1.80 7.64
CA ASN A 62 -20.67 0.35 7.65
C ASN A 62 -19.86 -0.15 6.43
N ALA A 63 -19.83 0.64 5.35
CA ALA A 63 -19.15 0.25 4.14
C ALA A 63 -18.47 1.47 3.47
N LEU A 64 -17.32 1.21 2.84
CA LEU A 64 -16.55 2.16 2.04
C LEU A 64 -16.17 1.53 0.70
N THR A 65 -15.98 2.37 -0.31
CA THR A 65 -15.40 1.99 -1.60
C THR A 65 -14.09 2.75 -1.80
N GLY A 66 -13.01 2.00 -1.98
CA GLY A 66 -11.71 2.52 -2.37
C GLY A 66 -11.29 2.01 -3.74
N THR A 67 -10.49 2.76 -4.47
CA THR A 67 -10.02 2.30 -5.77
C THR A 67 -8.66 2.90 -6.12
N GLY A 68 -7.86 2.21 -6.92
CA GLY A 68 -6.63 2.79 -7.43
C GLY A 68 -5.46 1.85 -7.58
N ALA A 69 -4.31 2.29 -7.11
CA ALA A 69 -3.02 1.64 -7.32
C ALA A 69 -3.02 0.13 -6.99
N THR A 70 -2.47 -0.66 -7.91
CA THR A 70 -2.24 -2.10 -7.67
C THR A 70 -0.98 -2.35 -6.85
N PHE A 71 -0.08 -1.39 -6.80
CA PHE A 71 1.17 -1.44 -6.06
C PHE A 71 0.93 -1.77 -4.57
N PRO A 72 0.14 -1.02 -3.79
CA PRO A 72 -0.11 -1.31 -2.39
C PRO A 72 -1.25 -2.31 -2.13
N ALA A 73 -1.89 -2.87 -3.16
CA ALA A 73 -3.09 -3.68 -2.97
C ALA A 73 -2.92 -4.84 -1.98
N PRO A 74 -1.79 -5.60 -1.93
CA PRO A 74 -1.60 -6.65 -0.93
C PRO A 74 -1.65 -6.14 0.51
N ILE A 75 -0.99 -5.03 0.83
CA ILE A 75 -1.02 -4.48 2.20
C ILE A 75 -2.35 -3.80 2.50
N TYR A 76 -2.99 -3.12 1.54
CA TYR A 76 -4.32 -2.55 1.75
C TYR A 76 -5.37 -3.63 2.00
N THR A 77 -5.32 -4.75 1.28
CA THR A 77 -6.18 -5.91 1.54
C THR A 77 -5.97 -6.42 2.97
N LYS A 78 -4.72 -6.55 3.40
CA LYS A 78 -4.41 -6.97 4.77
C LYS A 78 -4.95 -5.99 5.82
N TRP A 79 -4.79 -4.69 5.60
CA TRP A 79 -5.35 -3.67 6.50
C TRP A 79 -6.87 -3.70 6.54
N ILE A 80 -7.52 -3.87 5.40
CA ILE A 80 -8.98 -3.98 5.28
C ILE A 80 -9.49 -5.17 6.09
N ASP A 81 -8.88 -6.34 5.92
CA ASP A 81 -9.28 -7.56 6.62
C ASP A 81 -9.15 -7.41 8.14
N GLU A 82 -8.04 -6.86 8.61
CA GLU A 82 -7.81 -6.69 10.06
C GLU A 82 -8.68 -5.56 10.65
N TYR A 83 -8.86 -4.46 9.90
CA TYR A 83 -9.75 -3.38 10.31
C TYR A 83 -11.21 -3.82 10.35
N ASN A 84 -11.65 -4.64 9.40
CA ASN A 84 -12.99 -5.23 9.40
C ASN A 84 -13.21 -6.12 10.64
N LYS A 85 -12.25 -6.97 11.00
CA LYS A 85 -12.34 -7.80 12.22
C LYS A 85 -12.48 -6.94 13.49
N LEU A 86 -11.83 -5.78 13.51
CA LEU A 86 -11.82 -4.87 14.66
C LEU A 86 -13.12 -4.06 14.75
N THR A 87 -13.64 -3.58 13.62
CA THR A 87 -14.71 -2.57 13.58
C THR A 87 -16.00 -3.05 12.91
N GLY A 88 -15.94 -4.09 12.09
CA GLY A 88 -17.06 -4.54 11.25
C GLY A 88 -17.33 -3.63 10.05
N VAL A 89 -16.43 -2.66 9.73
CA VAL A 89 -16.55 -1.84 8.53
C VAL A 89 -16.08 -2.63 7.31
N GLU A 90 -16.94 -2.75 6.31
CA GLU A 90 -16.62 -3.38 5.03
C GLU A 90 -15.97 -2.38 4.09
N ILE A 91 -14.79 -2.69 3.57
CA ILE A 91 -14.10 -1.82 2.61
C ILE A 91 -13.85 -2.60 1.33
N ASN A 92 -14.49 -2.18 0.24
CA ASN A 92 -14.25 -2.74 -1.09
C ASN A 92 -13.16 -1.92 -1.80
N TYR A 93 -11.94 -2.47 -1.88
CA TYR A 93 -10.85 -1.84 -2.61
C TYR A 93 -10.65 -2.47 -3.99
N GLN A 94 -10.81 -1.66 -5.04
CA GLN A 94 -10.64 -2.08 -6.43
C GLN A 94 -9.27 -1.65 -6.96
N ALA A 95 -8.36 -2.59 -7.12
CA ALA A 95 -7.00 -2.37 -7.61
C ALA A 95 -6.97 -2.28 -9.15
N VAL A 96 -7.31 -1.10 -9.69
CA VAL A 96 -7.46 -0.83 -11.13
C VAL A 96 -6.32 0.02 -11.73
N GLY A 97 -5.32 0.34 -10.93
CA GLY A 97 -4.21 1.23 -11.26
C GLY A 97 -4.44 2.67 -10.82
N SER A 98 -3.33 3.43 -10.65
CA SER A 98 -3.37 4.80 -10.13
C SER A 98 -4.22 5.74 -10.98
N GLY A 99 -4.15 5.61 -12.32
CA GLY A 99 -4.99 6.41 -13.23
C GLY A 99 -6.48 6.19 -13.01
N GLY A 100 -6.91 4.93 -12.84
CA GLY A 100 -8.30 4.58 -12.50
C GLY A 100 -8.71 5.12 -11.14
N GLY A 101 -7.80 5.05 -10.14
CA GLY A 101 -8.02 5.58 -8.80
C GLY A 101 -8.20 7.09 -8.77
N ILE A 102 -7.31 7.83 -9.44
CA ILE A 102 -7.40 9.29 -9.57
C ILE A 102 -8.72 9.67 -10.25
N LYS A 103 -9.06 8.98 -11.36
CA LYS A 103 -10.32 9.24 -12.08
C LYS A 103 -11.55 9.02 -11.20
N ALA A 104 -11.66 7.88 -10.54
CA ALA A 104 -12.82 7.55 -9.70
C ALA A 104 -12.93 8.51 -8.50
N PHE A 105 -11.80 8.94 -7.93
CA PHE A 105 -11.78 9.95 -6.88
C PHE A 105 -12.26 11.32 -7.40
N THR A 106 -11.79 11.75 -8.57
CA THR A 106 -12.21 13.00 -9.21
C THR A 106 -13.70 13.00 -9.54
N ASP A 107 -14.21 11.88 -10.07
CA ASP A 107 -15.62 11.68 -10.43
C ASP A 107 -16.51 11.41 -9.18
N ARG A 108 -15.93 11.32 -7.98
CA ARG A 108 -16.61 11.01 -6.71
C ARG A 108 -17.40 9.68 -6.73
N THR A 109 -16.90 8.69 -7.47
CA THR A 109 -17.48 7.35 -7.53
C THR A 109 -16.86 6.39 -6.49
N ALA A 110 -15.83 6.85 -5.78
CA ALA A 110 -15.19 6.15 -4.67
C ALA A 110 -15.01 7.10 -3.47
N ASP A 111 -15.01 6.54 -2.26
CA ASP A 111 -14.82 7.31 -1.02
C ASP A 111 -13.36 7.75 -0.84
N PHE A 112 -12.41 6.98 -1.41
CA PHE A 112 -11.00 7.33 -1.48
C PHE A 112 -10.35 6.76 -2.75
N GLY A 113 -9.33 7.47 -3.24
CA GLY A 113 -8.49 7.02 -4.35
C GLY A 113 -7.10 6.60 -3.87
N ALA A 114 -6.33 5.86 -4.70
CA ALA A 114 -4.94 5.54 -4.40
C ALA A 114 -4.03 5.73 -5.62
N SER A 115 -2.84 6.29 -5.39
CA SER A 115 -1.83 6.54 -6.42
C SER A 115 -0.41 6.39 -5.86
N ASP A 116 0.50 5.86 -6.68
CA ASP A 116 1.94 5.74 -6.32
C ASP A 116 2.76 6.91 -6.87
N VAL A 117 2.12 7.83 -7.57
CA VAL A 117 2.76 9.02 -8.13
C VAL A 117 1.93 10.26 -7.86
N PRO A 118 2.56 11.44 -7.82
CA PRO A 118 1.86 12.73 -7.76
C PRO A 118 0.84 12.90 -8.90
N LEU A 119 -0.23 13.62 -8.61
CA LEU A 119 -1.17 14.08 -9.62
C LEU A 119 -0.55 15.19 -10.48
N THR A 120 -0.94 15.24 -11.75
CA THR A 120 -0.63 16.37 -12.62
C THR A 120 -1.43 17.62 -12.22
N ASP A 121 -0.98 18.80 -12.68
CA ASP A 121 -1.68 20.05 -12.37
C ASP A 121 -3.13 20.03 -12.91
N ASP A 122 -3.35 19.44 -14.10
CA ASP A 122 -4.69 19.28 -14.67
C ASP A 122 -5.57 18.35 -13.83
N GLN A 123 -5.02 17.25 -13.31
CA GLN A 123 -5.74 16.35 -12.41
C GLN A 123 -6.10 17.04 -11.09
N ILE A 124 -5.17 17.83 -10.53
CA ILE A 124 -5.41 18.63 -9.33
C ILE A 124 -6.54 19.64 -9.57
N ALA A 125 -6.48 20.36 -10.70
CA ALA A 125 -7.48 21.37 -11.06
C ALA A 125 -8.89 20.77 -11.28
N ALA A 126 -8.97 19.52 -11.72
CA ALA A 126 -10.24 18.81 -11.92
C ALA A 126 -10.91 18.36 -10.62
N ILE A 127 -10.18 18.28 -9.50
CA ILE A 127 -10.74 17.85 -8.21
C ILE A 127 -11.38 19.03 -7.48
N SER A 128 -12.68 19.03 -7.39
CA SER A 128 -13.43 20.07 -6.67
C SER A 128 -13.44 19.85 -5.15
N GLY A 129 -13.48 20.94 -4.36
CA GLY A 129 -13.60 20.88 -2.89
C GLY A 129 -12.29 20.63 -2.15
N GLY A 130 -11.18 20.44 -2.87
CA GLY A 130 -9.86 20.15 -2.29
C GLY A 130 -9.74 18.73 -1.74
N PHE A 131 -8.50 18.29 -1.59
CA PHE A 131 -8.18 16.93 -1.15
C PHE A 131 -6.87 16.90 -0.38
N TYR A 132 -6.64 15.79 0.32
CA TYR A 132 -5.37 15.42 0.92
C TYR A 132 -4.81 14.17 0.25
N THR A 133 -3.50 14.06 0.21
CA THR A 133 -2.77 12.84 -0.14
C THR A 133 -2.06 12.32 1.10
N VAL A 134 -2.57 11.24 1.65
CA VAL A 134 -2.05 10.62 2.88
C VAL A 134 -1.00 9.57 2.50
N PRO A 135 0.27 9.71 2.92
CA PRO A 135 1.27 8.66 2.68
C PRO A 135 0.91 7.42 3.49
N THR A 136 1.16 6.23 2.93
CA THR A 136 0.74 4.98 3.55
C THR A 136 1.88 4.00 3.81
N VAL A 137 2.67 3.65 2.81
CA VAL A 137 3.90 2.83 2.92
C VAL A 137 4.88 3.22 1.82
N LEU A 138 6.10 2.70 1.90
CA LEU A 138 7.05 2.74 0.80
C LEU A 138 7.16 1.34 0.19
N GLY A 139 7.51 1.30 -1.10
CA GLY A 139 7.79 0.04 -1.79
C GLY A 139 8.81 0.21 -2.90
N ALA A 140 9.28 -0.90 -3.42
CA ALA A 140 10.27 -1.01 -4.46
C ALA A 140 9.66 -1.51 -5.76
N VAL A 141 9.92 -0.82 -6.86
CA VAL A 141 9.70 -1.38 -8.21
C VAL A 141 10.93 -2.19 -8.61
N VAL A 142 10.75 -3.45 -8.96
CA VAL A 142 11.85 -4.33 -9.35
C VAL A 142 11.74 -4.77 -10.80
N PRO A 143 12.86 -4.77 -11.56
CA PRO A 143 12.91 -5.43 -12.86
C PRO A 143 12.87 -6.94 -12.63
N THR A 144 11.78 -7.59 -13.02
CA THR A 144 11.57 -9.02 -12.89
C THR A 144 11.65 -9.71 -14.25
N TYR A 145 12.20 -10.90 -14.30
CA TYR A 145 12.47 -11.58 -15.57
C TYR A 145 12.25 -13.10 -15.47
N ASN A 146 12.12 -13.70 -16.65
CA ASN A 146 12.02 -15.14 -16.81
C ASN A 146 13.06 -15.62 -17.84
N ILE A 147 14.23 -15.96 -17.36
CA ILE A 147 15.31 -16.51 -18.22
C ILE A 147 15.50 -17.98 -17.82
N PRO A 148 15.11 -18.93 -18.68
CA PRO A 148 15.32 -20.34 -18.38
C PRO A 148 16.78 -20.65 -18.00
N SER A 149 16.97 -21.44 -16.99
CA SER A 149 18.29 -21.87 -16.50
C SER A 149 19.13 -20.80 -15.77
N VAL A 150 18.62 -19.56 -15.62
CA VAL A 150 19.28 -18.51 -14.85
C VAL A 150 18.57 -18.34 -13.49
N THR A 151 19.26 -18.75 -12.42
CA THR A 151 18.75 -18.63 -11.04
C THR A 151 19.39 -17.46 -10.27
N ALA A 152 20.47 -16.89 -10.81
CA ALA A 152 21.16 -15.78 -10.20
C ALA A 152 20.38 -14.47 -10.35
N SER A 153 20.42 -13.61 -9.33
CA SER A 153 19.98 -12.23 -9.47
C SER A 153 20.93 -11.47 -10.38
N LEU A 154 20.41 -10.96 -11.51
CA LEU A 154 21.23 -10.24 -12.47
C LEU A 154 21.54 -8.83 -12.01
N LYS A 155 22.76 -8.40 -12.24
CA LYS A 155 23.20 -7.02 -12.12
C LYS A 155 22.79 -6.23 -13.34
N LEU A 156 21.97 -5.21 -13.15
CA LEU A 156 21.47 -4.35 -14.22
C LEU A 156 21.95 -2.91 -13.98
N THR A 157 22.61 -2.35 -14.99
CA THR A 157 22.94 -0.92 -14.99
C THR A 157 21.75 -0.09 -15.43
N PRO A 158 21.70 1.22 -15.08
CA PRO A 158 20.70 2.15 -15.61
C PRO A 158 20.65 2.13 -17.14
N ASP A 159 21.81 2.11 -17.80
CA ASP A 159 21.91 2.08 -19.27
C ASP A 159 21.37 0.79 -19.86
N ALA A 160 21.62 -0.36 -19.20
CA ALA A 160 21.10 -1.64 -19.65
C ALA A 160 19.57 -1.67 -19.55
N LEU A 161 18.99 -1.20 -18.41
CA LEU A 161 17.54 -1.13 -18.24
C LEU A 161 16.89 -0.20 -19.27
N ALA A 162 17.42 1.01 -19.43
CA ALA A 162 16.91 1.95 -20.43
C ALA A 162 17.04 1.40 -21.85
N GLY A 163 18.19 0.80 -22.18
CA GLY A 163 18.44 0.20 -23.49
C GLY A 163 17.53 -0.98 -23.83
N ILE A 164 17.15 -1.80 -22.83
CA ILE A 164 16.19 -2.88 -23.00
C ILE A 164 14.81 -2.31 -23.36
N TYR A 165 14.30 -1.36 -22.57
CA TYR A 165 12.96 -0.78 -22.81
C TYR A 165 12.91 0.20 -24.00
N LEU A 166 14.08 0.70 -24.48
CA LEU A 166 14.20 1.42 -25.75
C LEU A 166 14.37 0.49 -26.96
N GLU A 167 14.32 -0.83 -26.75
CA GLU A 167 14.60 -1.87 -27.76
C GLU A 167 15.97 -1.77 -28.44
N GLN A 168 16.94 -1.16 -27.77
CA GLN A 168 18.33 -1.09 -28.20
C GLN A 168 19.11 -2.35 -27.81
N ILE A 169 18.76 -2.97 -26.68
CA ILE A 169 19.26 -4.26 -26.21
C ILE A 169 18.15 -5.29 -26.39
N LYS A 170 18.37 -6.24 -27.31
CA LYS A 170 17.32 -7.18 -27.76
C LYS A 170 17.57 -8.63 -27.32
N LYS A 171 18.71 -8.93 -26.73
CA LYS A 171 19.09 -10.29 -26.31
C LYS A 171 19.73 -10.28 -24.93
N TRP A 172 19.53 -11.37 -24.19
CA TRP A 172 20.09 -11.51 -22.85
C TRP A 172 21.62 -11.63 -22.82
N ASN A 173 22.23 -12.14 -23.89
CA ASN A 173 23.68 -12.24 -24.03
C ASN A 173 24.35 -10.96 -24.58
N ASP A 174 23.63 -9.83 -24.60
CA ASP A 174 24.22 -8.55 -25.00
C ASP A 174 25.40 -8.19 -24.10
N PRO A 175 26.53 -7.67 -24.65
CA PRO A 175 27.71 -7.25 -23.88
C PRO A 175 27.42 -6.30 -22.72
N LYS A 176 26.42 -5.41 -22.84
CA LYS A 176 26.01 -4.49 -21.76
C LYS A 176 25.37 -5.19 -20.57
N ILE A 177 24.92 -6.42 -20.73
CA ILE A 177 24.40 -7.25 -19.63
C ILE A 177 25.48 -8.22 -19.17
N THR A 178 26.13 -8.94 -20.08
CA THR A 178 27.08 -9.99 -19.73
C THR A 178 28.33 -9.47 -19.01
N SER A 179 28.83 -8.28 -19.38
CA SER A 179 29.99 -7.66 -18.72
C SER A 179 29.80 -7.38 -17.23
N GLU A 180 28.55 -7.11 -16.81
CA GLU A 180 28.21 -6.86 -15.40
C GLU A 180 27.87 -8.16 -14.63
N ASN A 181 27.73 -9.29 -15.36
CA ASN A 181 27.35 -10.59 -14.81
C ASN A 181 28.38 -11.69 -15.13
N PRO A 182 29.69 -11.50 -14.78
CA PRO A 182 30.70 -12.50 -15.05
C PRO A 182 30.34 -13.81 -14.33
N GLY A 183 30.49 -14.94 -15.04
CA GLY A 183 30.16 -16.27 -14.52
C GLY A 183 28.70 -16.69 -14.64
N VAL A 184 27.80 -15.81 -15.09
CA VAL A 184 26.41 -16.17 -15.42
C VAL A 184 26.32 -16.48 -16.92
N ALA A 185 25.98 -17.73 -17.26
CA ALA A 185 25.78 -18.13 -18.67
C ALA A 185 24.44 -17.58 -19.18
N LEU A 186 24.46 -16.36 -19.70
CA LEU A 186 23.30 -15.75 -20.31
C LEU A 186 23.09 -16.30 -21.73
N PRO A 187 21.85 -16.80 -22.04
CA PRO A 187 21.58 -17.44 -23.34
C PRO A 187 21.46 -16.41 -24.46
N ASP A 188 21.68 -16.87 -25.71
CA ASP A 188 21.28 -16.14 -26.92
C ASP A 188 19.75 -16.20 -27.08
N LEU A 189 19.05 -15.50 -26.20
CA LEU A 189 17.60 -15.48 -26.10
C LEU A 189 17.10 -14.04 -26.28
N ALA A 190 16.12 -13.89 -27.15
CA ALA A 190 15.49 -12.58 -27.36
C ALA A 190 14.80 -12.08 -26.09
N ILE A 191 14.90 -10.77 -25.85
CA ILE A 191 14.21 -10.10 -24.74
C ILE A 191 12.83 -9.66 -25.22
N THR A 192 11.80 -10.02 -24.45
CA THR A 192 10.44 -9.47 -24.62
C THR A 192 10.15 -8.57 -23.42
N THR A 193 9.99 -7.28 -23.63
CA THR A 193 9.59 -6.36 -22.56
C THR A 193 8.10 -6.50 -22.26
N VAL A 194 7.76 -6.51 -20.98
CA VAL A 194 6.38 -6.52 -20.49
C VAL A 194 6.15 -5.22 -19.73
N HIS A 195 5.12 -4.48 -20.13
CA HIS A 195 4.77 -3.20 -19.52
C HIS A 195 3.31 -3.14 -19.12
N ARG A 196 2.92 -2.12 -18.38
CA ARG A 196 1.54 -1.90 -17.98
C ARG A 196 0.71 -1.39 -19.15
N SER A 197 -0.50 -1.92 -19.29
CA SER A 197 -1.50 -1.47 -20.26
C SER A 197 -2.55 -0.52 -19.70
N ASP A 198 -2.58 -0.36 -18.36
CA ASP A 198 -3.45 0.54 -17.62
C ASP A 198 -2.69 1.79 -17.16
N GLY A 199 -3.41 2.82 -16.71
CA GLY A 199 -2.82 4.00 -16.06
C GLY A 199 -2.21 3.63 -14.70
N SER A 200 -0.90 3.48 -14.65
CA SER A 200 -0.16 2.81 -13.59
C SER A 200 0.80 3.74 -12.85
N GLY A 201 0.67 3.81 -11.53
CA GLY A 201 1.68 4.45 -10.69
C GLY A 201 3.03 3.73 -10.74
N THR A 202 3.05 2.40 -10.78
CA THR A 202 4.27 1.61 -10.96
C THR A 202 4.99 1.98 -12.26
N THR A 203 4.25 2.20 -13.36
CA THR A 203 4.80 2.75 -14.62
C THR A 203 5.38 4.15 -14.38
N GLY A 204 4.63 5.02 -13.70
CA GLY A 204 5.11 6.38 -13.43
C GLY A 204 6.43 6.40 -12.66
N VAL A 205 6.56 5.57 -11.62
CA VAL A 205 7.80 5.41 -10.84
C VAL A 205 8.94 4.86 -11.68
N PHE A 206 8.69 3.81 -12.46
CA PHE A 206 9.70 3.19 -13.31
C PHE A 206 10.18 4.14 -14.41
N THR A 207 9.26 4.83 -15.07
CA THR A 207 9.60 5.79 -16.14
C THR A 207 10.21 7.09 -15.61
N ASP A 208 9.88 7.52 -14.39
CA ASP A 208 10.57 8.61 -13.70
C ASP A 208 12.04 8.25 -13.44
N TYR A 209 12.29 7.04 -12.93
CA TYR A 209 13.65 6.53 -12.78
C TYR A 209 14.40 6.50 -14.11
N LEU A 210 13.83 5.88 -15.15
CA LEU A 210 14.47 5.82 -16.47
C LEU A 210 14.75 7.21 -17.06
N SER A 211 13.85 8.17 -16.84
CA SER A 211 14.03 9.57 -17.29
C SER A 211 15.16 10.29 -16.54
N LYS A 212 15.42 9.93 -15.29
CA LYS A 212 16.53 10.49 -14.49
C LYS A 212 17.88 9.93 -14.89
N VAL A 213 17.94 8.69 -15.36
CA VAL A 213 19.19 7.99 -15.62
C VAL A 213 19.55 7.86 -17.11
N SER A 214 18.61 8.14 -18.01
CA SER A 214 18.81 8.05 -19.47
C SER A 214 18.25 9.28 -20.19
N PRO A 215 19.12 10.17 -20.73
CA PRO A 215 18.68 11.27 -21.57
C PRO A 215 17.88 10.82 -22.80
N ASP A 216 18.26 9.70 -23.41
CA ASP A 216 17.55 9.10 -24.55
C ASP A 216 16.13 8.70 -24.20
N TRP A 217 15.95 8.02 -23.04
CA TRP A 217 14.62 7.69 -22.55
C TRP A 217 13.79 8.93 -22.31
N LYS A 218 14.36 9.90 -21.59
CA LYS A 218 13.69 11.17 -21.27
C LYS A 218 13.20 11.91 -22.52
N ALA A 219 14.02 11.93 -23.57
CA ALA A 219 13.70 12.63 -24.81
C ALA A 219 12.66 11.87 -25.67
N LYS A 220 12.70 10.54 -25.69
CA LYS A 220 11.88 9.72 -26.62
C LYS A 220 10.55 9.27 -25.98
N VAL A 221 10.53 9.02 -24.68
CA VAL A 221 9.40 8.39 -23.97
C VAL A 221 8.91 9.27 -22.82
N GLY A 222 9.81 9.77 -21.97
CA GLY A 222 9.48 10.58 -20.80
C GLY A 222 8.96 9.75 -19.62
N SER A 223 8.19 10.42 -18.73
CA SER A 223 7.67 9.84 -17.50
C SER A 223 6.19 10.18 -17.32
N ALA A 224 5.35 9.17 -17.16
CA ALA A 224 3.92 9.29 -16.87
C ALA A 224 3.35 7.96 -16.37
N THR A 225 2.10 7.98 -15.90
CA THR A 225 1.36 6.75 -15.55
C THR A 225 1.00 5.90 -16.78
N SER A 226 1.07 6.48 -17.97
CA SER A 226 0.93 5.84 -19.28
C SER A 226 1.83 6.54 -20.27
N VAL A 227 2.66 5.79 -20.99
CA VAL A 227 3.62 6.31 -21.97
C VAL A 227 3.49 5.53 -23.29
N ASN A 228 4.03 6.11 -24.37
CA ASN A 228 4.15 5.41 -25.64
C ASN A 228 5.38 4.50 -25.58
N TRP A 229 5.16 3.22 -25.27
CA TRP A 229 6.22 2.23 -25.19
C TRP A 229 6.84 1.98 -26.57
N PRO A 230 8.17 1.91 -26.68
CA PRO A 230 8.83 1.58 -27.95
C PRO A 230 8.46 0.19 -28.52
N GLY A 231 8.09 -0.74 -27.64
CA GLY A 231 7.67 -2.09 -27.98
C GLY A 231 7.28 -2.89 -26.76
N GLY A 232 7.16 -4.21 -26.93
CA GLY A 232 6.79 -5.13 -25.85
C GLY A 232 5.30 -5.45 -25.81
N VAL A 233 4.87 -6.10 -24.73
CA VAL A 233 3.49 -6.54 -24.52
C VAL A 233 2.89 -5.88 -23.27
N GLY A 234 1.66 -5.42 -23.39
CA GLY A 234 0.93 -4.79 -22.31
C GLY A 234 0.21 -5.81 -21.42
N ALA A 235 0.25 -5.59 -20.09
CA ALA A 235 -0.48 -6.39 -19.13
C ALA A 235 -1.10 -5.49 -18.04
N SER A 236 -2.31 -5.83 -17.57
CA SER A 236 -3.03 -5.01 -16.61
C SER A 236 -2.63 -5.31 -15.17
N GLY A 237 -2.30 -4.27 -14.42
CA GLY A 237 -1.92 -4.36 -13.01
C GLY A 237 -0.55 -5.01 -12.78
N ASN A 238 -0.04 -4.93 -11.54
CA ASN A 238 1.19 -5.63 -11.16
C ASN A 238 1.05 -7.15 -11.30
N ALA A 239 -0.09 -7.71 -10.94
CA ALA A 239 -0.38 -9.14 -11.07
C ALA A 239 -0.35 -9.61 -12.54
N GLY A 240 -0.92 -8.81 -13.46
CA GLY A 240 -0.89 -9.12 -14.89
C GLY A 240 0.52 -9.11 -15.47
N VAL A 241 1.35 -8.11 -15.11
CA VAL A 241 2.76 -8.07 -15.53
C VAL A 241 3.53 -9.27 -14.97
N ALA A 242 3.40 -9.57 -13.68
CA ALA A 242 4.05 -10.74 -13.07
C ALA A 242 3.62 -12.05 -13.76
N GLY A 243 2.31 -12.20 -14.04
CA GLY A 243 1.78 -13.36 -14.75
C GLY A 243 2.33 -13.49 -16.17
N ALA A 244 2.39 -12.39 -16.93
CA ALA A 244 2.94 -12.38 -18.30
C ALA A 244 4.44 -12.73 -18.32
N VAL A 245 5.22 -12.16 -17.41
CA VAL A 245 6.64 -12.50 -17.25
C VAL A 245 6.81 -13.98 -16.93
N LYS A 246 6.04 -14.51 -15.99
CA LYS A 246 6.11 -15.92 -15.59
C LYS A 246 5.85 -16.89 -16.74
N GLN A 247 4.96 -16.52 -17.66
CA GLN A 247 4.53 -17.36 -18.78
C GLN A 247 5.39 -17.20 -20.03
N THR A 248 6.22 -16.15 -20.11
CA THR A 248 6.97 -15.82 -21.32
C THR A 248 8.47 -15.97 -21.08
N PRO A 249 9.11 -17.08 -21.53
CA PRO A 249 10.56 -17.22 -21.48
C PRO A 249 11.27 -16.08 -22.24
N GLY A 250 12.34 -15.55 -21.66
CA GLY A 250 13.08 -14.41 -22.19
C GLY A 250 12.47 -13.04 -21.89
N SER A 251 11.35 -12.98 -21.18
CA SER A 251 10.73 -11.69 -20.86
C SER A 251 11.36 -10.98 -19.66
N ILE A 252 11.21 -9.66 -19.64
CA ILE A 252 11.49 -8.76 -18.51
C ILE A 252 10.29 -7.81 -18.35
N GLY A 253 9.84 -7.65 -17.11
CA GLY A 253 8.83 -6.68 -16.71
C GLY A 253 9.29 -5.87 -15.50
N TYR A 254 8.43 -4.98 -15.02
CA TYR A 254 8.63 -4.25 -13.76
C TYR A 254 7.37 -4.36 -12.91
N VAL A 255 7.55 -4.70 -11.66
CA VAL A 255 6.45 -4.86 -10.69
C VAL A 255 6.89 -4.35 -9.31
N GLU A 256 5.93 -4.13 -8.43
CA GLU A 256 6.23 -3.98 -7.02
C GLU A 256 6.80 -5.32 -6.48
N LEU A 257 7.76 -5.24 -5.55
CA LEU A 257 8.59 -6.35 -5.06
C LEU A 257 7.78 -7.58 -4.62
N ILE A 258 6.67 -7.40 -3.89
CA ILE A 258 5.89 -8.53 -3.40
C ILE A 258 5.31 -9.39 -4.53
N TYR A 259 4.98 -8.78 -5.67
CA TYR A 259 4.48 -9.54 -6.83
C TYR A 259 5.56 -10.42 -7.46
N ALA A 260 6.81 -10.00 -7.46
CA ALA A 260 7.92 -10.86 -7.88
C ALA A 260 8.11 -12.02 -6.90
N ILE A 261 8.11 -11.73 -5.59
CA ILE A 261 8.26 -12.74 -4.52
C ILE A 261 7.13 -13.77 -4.55
N GLN A 262 5.87 -13.34 -4.57
CA GLN A 262 4.69 -14.23 -4.56
C GLN A 262 4.61 -15.12 -5.80
N ASN A 263 5.08 -14.61 -6.96
CA ASN A 263 5.13 -15.39 -8.19
C ASN A 263 6.41 -16.21 -8.36
N ARG A 264 7.36 -16.10 -7.41
CA ARG A 264 8.68 -16.77 -7.46
C ARG A 264 9.47 -16.42 -8.73
N LEU A 265 9.39 -15.16 -9.13
CA LEU A 265 10.14 -14.62 -10.27
C LEU A 265 11.52 -14.15 -9.82
N GLY A 266 12.53 -14.35 -10.68
CA GLY A 266 13.80 -13.66 -10.56
C GLY A 266 13.63 -12.15 -10.69
N TYR A 267 14.40 -11.39 -9.93
CA TYR A 267 14.50 -9.94 -10.10
C TYR A 267 15.93 -9.47 -9.96
N GLY A 268 16.27 -8.39 -10.64
CA GLY A 268 17.64 -7.89 -10.73
C GLY A 268 18.03 -7.01 -9.56
N VAL A 269 19.33 -6.96 -9.26
CA VAL A 269 19.94 -5.88 -8.48
C VAL A 269 20.32 -4.75 -9.42
N VAL A 270 20.03 -3.52 -9.04
CA VAL A 270 20.20 -2.33 -9.89
C VAL A 270 21.34 -1.47 -9.36
N LYS A 271 22.19 -0.98 -10.28
CA LYS A 271 23.24 -0.02 -9.95
C LYS A 271 22.60 1.34 -9.64
N ASN A 272 22.80 1.84 -8.43
CA ASN A 272 22.23 3.11 -7.98
C ASN A 272 23.10 4.33 -8.34
N ALA A 273 22.66 5.54 -7.98
CA ALA A 273 23.36 6.80 -8.27
C ALA A 273 24.77 6.86 -7.67
N ALA A 274 25.06 6.15 -6.58
CA ALA A 274 26.38 6.03 -5.99
C ALA A 274 27.29 4.99 -6.69
N GLY A 275 26.82 4.35 -7.76
CA GLY A 275 27.54 3.33 -8.50
C GLY A 275 27.55 1.94 -7.84
N ARG A 276 26.75 1.71 -6.81
CA ARG A 276 26.68 0.43 -6.09
C ARG A 276 25.51 -0.40 -6.60
N TYR A 277 25.71 -1.71 -6.72
CA TYR A 277 24.62 -2.66 -6.94
C TYR A 277 23.90 -2.89 -5.62
N VAL A 278 22.62 -2.56 -5.60
CA VAL A 278 21.76 -2.68 -4.42
C VAL A 278 20.64 -3.66 -4.73
N GLU A 279 20.30 -4.50 -3.77
CA GLU A 279 19.12 -5.36 -3.81
C GLU A 279 17.91 -4.64 -3.24
N ALA A 280 16.74 -4.85 -3.84
CA ALA A 280 15.49 -4.34 -3.30
C ALA A 280 15.17 -5.06 -1.99
N SER A 281 15.07 -4.29 -0.92
CA SER A 281 14.75 -4.75 0.43
C SER A 281 14.02 -3.64 1.19
N LEU A 282 13.49 -3.96 2.36
CA LEU A 282 12.86 -2.97 3.23
C LEU A 282 13.83 -1.86 3.62
N ASP A 283 15.06 -2.23 3.98
CA ASP A 283 16.10 -1.28 4.38
C ASP A 283 16.51 -0.38 3.22
N SER A 284 16.85 -0.96 2.06
CA SER A 284 17.26 -0.17 0.88
C SER A 284 16.14 0.70 0.33
N THR A 285 14.87 0.28 0.48
CA THR A 285 13.69 1.09 0.14
C THR A 285 13.54 2.27 1.10
N THR A 286 13.70 2.04 2.41
CA THR A 286 13.69 3.11 3.43
C THR A 286 14.82 4.11 3.19
N LYS A 287 16.04 3.63 2.87
CA LYS A 287 17.19 4.47 2.53
C LYS A 287 16.94 5.41 1.34
N ALA A 288 16.06 5.05 0.43
CA ALA A 288 15.68 5.95 -0.67
C ALA A 288 14.96 7.22 -0.20
N ALA A 289 14.29 7.17 0.94
CA ALA A 289 13.60 8.30 1.55
C ALA A 289 14.50 9.15 2.46
N ASP A 290 15.73 8.70 2.76
CA ASP A 290 16.67 9.44 3.60
C ASP A 290 17.00 10.81 2.98
N GLY A 291 16.92 11.85 3.79
CA GLY A 291 17.17 13.24 3.35
C GLY A 291 16.03 13.88 2.54
N VAL A 292 14.95 13.13 2.27
CA VAL A 292 13.76 13.69 1.63
C VAL A 292 12.77 14.11 2.71
N THR A 293 12.54 15.41 2.82
CA THR A 293 11.53 15.97 3.70
C THR A 293 10.21 16.04 2.96
N LEU A 294 9.19 15.37 3.48
CA LEU A 294 7.82 15.59 3.04
C LEU A 294 7.40 17.00 3.49
N PRO A 295 6.81 17.84 2.62
CA PRO A 295 6.36 19.14 3.03
C PRO A 295 5.27 19.03 4.11
N ASN A 296 5.33 19.97 5.07
CA ASN A 296 4.33 20.05 6.13
C ASN A 296 2.98 20.56 5.61
N MET A 297 1.95 20.56 6.46
CA MET A 297 0.60 21.02 6.10
C MET A 297 0.55 22.47 5.59
N GLY A 298 1.40 23.36 6.14
CA GLY A 298 1.48 24.75 5.70
C GLY A 298 2.05 24.90 4.29
N GLU A 299 3.03 24.07 3.94
CA GLU A 299 3.65 24.05 2.62
C GLU A 299 2.77 23.39 1.58
N LEU A 300 2.04 22.33 1.95
CA LEU A 300 1.11 21.67 1.05
C LEU A 300 -0.03 22.59 0.60
N LYS A 301 -0.50 23.52 1.46
CA LYS A 301 -1.60 24.47 1.16
C LYS A 301 -2.74 23.91 0.32
N GLY A 302 -3.02 22.61 0.50
CA GLY A 302 -3.99 21.89 -0.29
C GLY A 302 -3.49 21.35 -1.61
N GLN A 303 -2.21 21.47 -1.92
CA GLN A 303 -1.58 20.78 -3.04
C GLN A 303 -0.93 19.48 -2.55
N GLN A 304 -0.83 18.52 -3.44
CA GLN A 304 -0.11 17.30 -3.20
C GLN A 304 1.40 17.56 -3.14
N ALA A 305 2.09 16.85 -2.27
CA ALA A 305 3.54 16.78 -2.29
C ALA A 305 4.01 16.13 -3.61
N LYS A 306 4.63 16.91 -4.49
CA LYS A 306 5.23 16.42 -5.75
C LYS A 306 6.62 15.84 -5.46
N ILE A 307 6.69 14.75 -4.69
CA ILE A 307 7.93 14.13 -4.25
C ILE A 307 8.20 12.87 -5.05
N SER A 308 9.43 12.74 -5.51
CA SER A 308 9.98 11.50 -6.07
C SER A 308 11.24 11.12 -5.32
N ILE A 309 11.31 9.89 -4.84
CA ILE A 309 12.50 9.30 -4.19
C ILE A 309 13.24 8.31 -5.09
N THR A 310 12.90 8.26 -6.39
CA THR A 310 13.67 7.48 -7.37
C THR A 310 15.05 8.07 -7.58
N ASN A 311 16.03 7.22 -7.83
CA ASN A 311 17.43 7.59 -8.04
C ASN A 311 18.02 8.41 -6.89
N SER A 312 17.69 8.06 -5.64
CA SER A 312 18.25 8.67 -4.44
C SER A 312 19.77 8.64 -4.46
N ALA A 313 20.39 9.72 -3.95
CA ALA A 313 21.84 9.81 -3.82
C ALA A 313 22.42 8.95 -2.69
N ASN A 314 21.58 8.39 -1.79
CA ASN A 314 22.03 7.51 -0.73
C ASN A 314 22.64 6.24 -1.31
N ALA A 315 23.87 5.92 -0.90
CA ALA A 315 24.65 4.81 -1.44
C ALA A 315 24.06 3.41 -1.19
N ASP A 316 23.18 3.28 -0.21
CA ASP A 316 22.52 2.04 0.16
C ASP A 316 21.04 2.00 -0.31
N ALA A 317 20.56 3.04 -1.00
CA ALA A 317 19.20 3.12 -1.47
C ALA A 317 18.93 2.23 -2.69
N TRP A 318 17.78 1.55 -2.68
CA TRP A 318 17.20 0.98 -3.89
C TRP A 318 16.74 2.12 -4.81
N PRO A 319 17.20 2.16 -6.07
CA PRO A 319 17.01 3.35 -6.91
C PRO A 319 15.60 3.54 -7.45
N ILE A 320 14.74 2.52 -7.39
CA ILE A 320 13.37 2.58 -7.96
C ILE A 320 12.35 2.42 -6.82
N SER A 321 12.42 3.33 -5.86
CA SER A 321 11.56 3.36 -4.67
C SER A 321 10.53 4.49 -4.76
N THR A 322 9.39 4.29 -4.10
CA THR A 322 8.34 5.31 -4.00
C THR A 322 7.56 5.19 -2.70
N TYR A 323 6.96 6.30 -2.28
CA TYR A 323 5.79 6.28 -1.41
C TYR A 323 4.55 5.87 -2.22
N THR A 324 3.57 5.29 -1.55
CA THR A 324 2.21 5.22 -2.09
C THR A 324 1.25 6.03 -1.23
N TRP A 325 0.19 6.52 -1.83
CA TRP A 325 -0.66 7.57 -1.26
C TRP A 325 -2.13 7.22 -1.40
N ILE A 326 -2.93 7.62 -0.42
CA ILE A 326 -4.38 7.61 -0.52
C ILE A 326 -4.89 9.05 -0.61
N LEU A 327 -5.77 9.28 -1.59
CA LEU A 327 -6.45 10.55 -1.83
C LEU A 327 -7.78 10.55 -1.09
N ILE A 328 -8.02 11.58 -0.27
CA ILE A 328 -9.27 11.77 0.46
C ILE A 328 -9.77 13.21 0.33
N PRO A 329 -11.09 13.47 0.39
CA PRO A 329 -11.60 14.83 0.47
C PRO A 329 -11.07 15.55 1.70
N LYS A 330 -10.85 16.87 1.60
CA LYS A 330 -10.59 17.70 2.77
C LYS A 330 -11.81 17.85 3.65
N ASP A 331 -12.97 18.03 3.01
CA ASP A 331 -14.26 18.15 3.65
C ASP A 331 -15.24 17.14 3.03
N PHE A 332 -15.71 16.22 3.84
CA PHE A 332 -16.65 15.20 3.39
C PHE A 332 -18.08 15.73 3.48
N SER A 333 -18.91 15.39 2.51
CA SER A 333 -20.36 15.63 2.58
C SER A 333 -21.08 14.65 3.51
N ASP A 334 -20.50 13.48 3.78
CA ASP A 334 -21.04 12.43 4.65
C ASP A 334 -20.10 12.21 5.86
N ALA A 335 -20.55 12.63 7.03
CA ALA A 335 -19.77 12.53 8.27
C ALA A 335 -19.49 11.08 8.68
N LYS A 336 -20.38 10.13 8.36
CA LYS A 336 -20.16 8.71 8.67
C LYS A 336 -19.03 8.13 7.82
N LYS A 337 -19.01 8.46 6.54
CA LYS A 337 -17.91 8.07 5.63
C LYS A 337 -16.62 8.74 6.02
N ALA A 338 -16.64 10.02 6.38
CA ALA A 338 -15.46 10.72 6.89
C ALA A 338 -14.85 10.01 8.09
N THR A 339 -15.69 9.66 9.08
CA THR A 339 -15.25 8.95 10.29
C THR A 339 -14.61 7.60 9.94
N ALA A 340 -15.28 6.82 9.09
CA ALA A 340 -14.77 5.49 8.69
C ALA A 340 -13.45 5.59 7.91
N VAL A 341 -13.33 6.51 6.94
CA VAL A 341 -12.10 6.72 6.14
C VAL A 341 -10.95 7.16 7.03
N VAL A 342 -11.16 8.16 7.90
CA VAL A 342 -10.10 8.69 8.77
C VAL A 342 -9.62 7.63 9.75
N ARG A 343 -10.51 6.87 10.37
CA ARG A 343 -10.16 5.80 11.32
C ARG A 343 -9.45 4.64 10.64
N TYR A 344 -9.89 4.23 9.44
CA TYR A 344 -9.22 3.22 8.63
C TYR A 344 -7.79 3.65 8.25
N LEU A 345 -7.62 4.88 7.78
CA LEU A 345 -6.31 5.39 7.41
C LEU A 345 -5.40 5.59 8.61
N TRP A 346 -5.96 6.00 9.75
CA TRP A 346 -5.21 6.04 11.01
C TRP A 346 -4.69 4.64 11.35
N TYR A 347 -5.58 3.63 11.33
CA TYR A 347 -5.19 2.24 11.54
C TYR A 347 -4.07 1.82 10.58
N GLY A 348 -4.23 2.05 9.28
CA GLY A 348 -3.23 1.67 8.27
C GLY A 348 -1.86 2.35 8.47
N THR A 349 -1.85 3.62 8.86
CA THR A 349 -0.61 4.39 9.07
C THR A 349 0.04 4.16 10.46
N HIS A 350 -0.61 3.43 11.37
CA HIS A 350 -0.11 3.09 12.71
C HIS A 350 -0.03 1.59 12.93
N GLU A 351 -1.08 0.97 13.44
CA GLU A 351 -1.09 -0.46 13.77
C GLU A 351 -0.86 -1.33 12.52
N GLY A 352 -1.43 -0.92 11.40
CA GLY A 352 -1.28 -1.59 10.10
C GLY A 352 0.16 -1.63 9.57
N GLN A 353 1.03 -0.71 10.02
CA GLN A 353 2.45 -0.72 9.64
C GLN A 353 3.17 -2.00 10.11
N GLY A 354 2.68 -2.66 11.16
CA GLY A 354 3.22 -3.93 11.62
C GLY A 354 3.18 -5.05 10.57
N PHE A 355 2.28 -4.97 9.59
CA PHE A 355 2.17 -5.96 8.51
C PHE A 355 3.07 -5.65 7.31
N ALA A 356 3.66 -4.46 7.24
CA ALA A 356 4.41 -4.01 6.07
C ALA A 356 5.58 -4.95 5.77
N LYS A 357 6.34 -5.33 6.79
CA LYS A 357 7.52 -6.18 6.67
C LYS A 357 7.21 -7.53 6.02
N ASP A 358 6.18 -8.21 6.46
CA ASP A 358 5.83 -9.55 5.98
C ASP A 358 5.30 -9.54 4.53
N LEU A 359 4.89 -8.36 4.07
CA LEU A 359 4.39 -8.13 2.72
C LEU A 359 5.40 -7.37 1.82
N GLY A 360 6.66 -7.26 2.24
CA GLY A 360 7.72 -6.67 1.42
C GLY A 360 7.67 -5.14 1.28
N TYR A 361 6.85 -4.44 2.09
CA TYR A 361 6.79 -2.97 2.12
C TYR A 361 7.63 -2.40 3.24
N ALA A 362 8.29 -1.28 2.99
CA ALA A 362 8.93 -0.52 4.04
C ALA A 362 7.87 0.35 4.77
N PRO A 363 7.82 0.30 6.11
CA PRO A 363 6.91 1.13 6.87
C PRO A 363 7.23 2.61 6.70
N LEU A 364 6.25 3.48 6.98
CA LEU A 364 6.44 4.91 6.95
C LEU A 364 7.55 5.33 7.93
N PRO A 365 8.51 6.17 7.51
CA PRO A 365 9.37 6.90 8.45
C PRO A 365 8.51 7.73 9.41
N SER A 366 8.99 7.91 10.65
CA SER A 366 8.26 8.64 11.69
C SER A 366 7.86 10.06 11.28
N THR A 367 8.67 10.73 10.44
CA THR A 367 8.35 12.04 9.87
C THR A 367 7.15 11.98 8.92
N ALA A 368 7.08 10.97 8.05
CA ALA A 368 5.96 10.78 7.14
C ALA A 368 4.68 10.36 7.89
N GLN A 369 4.82 9.55 8.94
CA GLN A 369 3.71 9.17 9.81
C GLN A 369 3.09 10.39 10.50
N LYS A 370 3.90 11.30 11.06
CA LYS A 370 3.41 12.56 11.64
C LYS A 370 2.64 13.41 10.64
N ILE A 371 3.11 13.49 9.39
CA ILE A 371 2.38 14.20 8.34
C ILE A 371 1.04 13.52 8.03
N ALA A 372 1.00 12.18 7.97
CA ALA A 372 -0.27 11.46 7.85
C ALA A 372 -1.24 11.80 9.00
N GLU A 373 -0.76 11.83 10.24
CA GLU A 373 -1.56 12.23 11.40
C GLU A 373 -2.11 13.65 11.28
N GLU A 374 -1.28 14.62 10.91
CA GLU A 374 -1.67 16.02 10.73
C GLU A 374 -2.75 16.17 9.65
N LEU A 375 -2.59 15.45 8.52
CA LEU A 375 -3.57 15.42 7.44
C LEU A 375 -4.89 14.84 7.92
N LEU A 376 -4.87 13.68 8.58
CA LEU A 376 -6.08 13.01 9.07
C LEU A 376 -6.82 13.84 10.14
N ARG A 377 -6.09 14.51 11.07
CA ARG A 377 -6.68 15.45 12.05
C ARG A 377 -7.24 16.72 11.40
N SER A 378 -6.85 17.01 10.18
CA SER A 378 -7.32 18.19 9.45
C SER A 378 -8.58 17.92 8.63
N VAL A 379 -9.00 16.67 8.47
CA VAL A 379 -10.23 16.31 7.77
C VAL A 379 -11.45 16.83 8.50
N THR A 380 -12.38 17.38 7.71
CA THR A 380 -13.67 17.87 8.19
C THR A 380 -14.84 17.16 7.50
N ALA A 381 -16.01 17.28 8.11
CA ALA A 381 -17.27 16.89 7.50
C ALA A 381 -18.28 18.02 7.77
N GLY A 382 -18.70 18.71 6.70
CA GLY A 382 -19.51 19.92 6.81
C GLY A 382 -18.85 21.02 7.66
N GLY A 383 -17.50 21.14 7.55
CA GLY A 383 -16.70 22.09 8.31
C GLY A 383 -16.34 21.67 9.76
N ALA A 384 -16.94 20.62 10.30
CA ALA A 384 -16.62 20.11 11.64
C ALA A 384 -15.48 19.07 11.59
N LYS A 385 -14.55 19.13 12.58
CA LYS A 385 -13.46 18.14 12.70
C LYS A 385 -14.01 16.73 12.89
N VAL A 386 -13.44 15.75 12.17
CA VAL A 386 -13.85 14.34 12.21
C VAL A 386 -13.26 13.65 13.45
N ILE A 387 -11.99 13.90 13.74
CA ILE A 387 -11.30 13.41 14.94
C ILE A 387 -10.66 14.57 15.68
N ARG A 388 -10.50 14.41 16.99
CA ARG A 388 -9.91 15.43 17.90
C ARG A 388 -8.44 15.18 18.18
#